data_432b9b672b4d576c25df9060257db732
#
_entry.id   432b9b672b4d576c25df9060257db732
#
_cell.length_a   1.000
_cell.length_b   1.000
_cell.length_c   1.000
_cell.angle_alpha   90.00
_cell.angle_beta   90.00
_cell.angle_gamma   90.00
#
_symmetry.space_group_name_H-M   'P 1'
#
loop_
_entity.id
_entity.type
_entity.pdbx_description
1 polymer ?
#
loop_
_entity_poly.entity_id
_entity_poly.type
_entity_poly.pdbx_seq_one_letter_code
_entity_poly.pdbx_strand_id
1 'polypeptide(L)'
;VGRRLALVDAEAVLRALQQDVADMERLVDEFLSFARGDAMEEAENVDPTALLHHVVENARRLGQQVTFAPSDALDTAQLRPQAITRALENLIGNAVRHAEHVEVSLQASDRVLRFIVEDDGPGIAKDRRDEALEPFKRLDAARNPNKGGGVGLGLSIASDIARSHGGALRLGESE
;
A
#
# COMPACT_ATOMS: atom_id res chain seq x y z
N VAL A 1 10.91 17.39 -50.63
CA VAL A 1 10.90 17.40 -49.15
C VAL A 1 9.73 16.55 -48.68
N GLY A 2 9.99 15.24 -48.44
CA GLY A 2 8.96 14.30 -48.00
C GLY A 2 8.68 14.45 -46.50
N ARG A 3 7.47 14.88 -46.13
CA ARG A 3 6.93 14.75 -44.78
C ARG A 3 6.62 13.27 -44.54
N ARG A 4 7.40 12.59 -43.71
CA ARG A 4 6.98 11.33 -43.08
C ARG A 4 5.89 11.67 -42.08
N LEU A 5 4.62 11.34 -42.41
CA LEU A 5 3.57 11.22 -41.41
C LEU A 5 3.94 10.01 -40.53
N ALA A 6 4.25 10.25 -39.27
CA ALA A 6 4.34 9.17 -38.29
C ALA A 6 2.92 8.60 -38.14
N LEU A 7 2.73 7.35 -38.56
CA LEU A 7 1.54 6.59 -38.23
C LEU A 7 1.56 6.42 -36.70
N VAL A 8 0.63 7.06 -36.04
CA VAL A 8 0.39 6.83 -34.61
C VAL A 8 -0.11 5.39 -34.50
N ASP A 9 0.62 4.56 -33.75
CA ASP A 9 0.19 3.20 -33.49
C ASP A 9 -1.10 3.25 -32.63
N ALA A 10 -2.24 3.03 -33.29
CA ALA A 10 -3.55 3.11 -32.65
C ALA A 10 -3.70 2.14 -31.47
N GLU A 11 -3.03 0.98 -31.55
CA GLU A 11 -3.03 0.02 -30.44
C GLU A 11 -2.19 0.53 -29.24
N ALA A 12 -1.07 1.22 -29.49
CA ALA A 12 -0.28 1.81 -28.44
C ALA A 12 -1.04 2.96 -27.74
N VAL A 13 -1.74 3.78 -28.52
CA VAL A 13 -2.60 4.84 -27.97
C VAL A 13 -3.76 4.26 -27.17
N LEU A 14 -4.40 3.20 -27.69
CA LEU A 14 -5.50 2.54 -26.96
C LEU A 14 -5.03 1.94 -25.64
N ARG A 15 -3.88 1.26 -25.63
CA ARG A 15 -3.27 0.73 -24.39
C ARG A 15 -2.94 1.85 -23.40
N ALA A 16 -2.39 2.97 -23.87
CA ALA A 16 -2.10 4.11 -23.01
C ALA A 16 -3.38 4.70 -22.41
N LEU A 17 -4.43 4.88 -23.21
CA LEU A 17 -5.72 5.37 -22.71
C LEU A 17 -6.38 4.41 -21.71
N GLN A 18 -6.30 3.10 -21.95
CA GLN A 18 -6.81 2.11 -21.00
C GLN A 18 -6.05 2.17 -19.67
N GLN A 19 -4.73 2.37 -19.71
CA GLN A 19 -3.92 2.54 -18.53
C GLN A 19 -4.28 3.83 -17.79
N ASP A 20 -4.46 4.93 -18.51
CA ASP A 20 -4.86 6.22 -17.92
C ASP A 20 -6.22 6.12 -17.23
N VAL A 21 -7.19 5.43 -17.85
CA VAL A 21 -8.51 5.20 -17.24
C VAL A 21 -8.40 4.35 -15.98
N ALA A 22 -7.66 3.26 -16.00
CA ALA A 22 -7.44 2.42 -14.84
C ALA A 22 -6.74 3.18 -13.69
N ASP A 23 -5.79 4.05 -14.04
CA ASP A 23 -5.12 4.92 -13.08
C ASP A 23 -6.07 5.97 -12.49
N MET A 24 -6.99 6.52 -13.30
CA MET A 24 -8.03 7.46 -12.82
C MET A 24 -9.06 6.75 -11.92
N GLU A 25 -9.52 5.55 -12.28
CA GLU A 25 -10.43 4.75 -11.44
C GLU A 25 -9.80 4.48 -10.07
N ARG A 26 -8.55 4.05 -10.05
CA ARG A 26 -7.80 3.83 -8.81
C ARG A 26 -7.64 5.12 -7.99
N LEU A 27 -7.38 6.27 -8.65
CA LEU A 27 -7.31 7.60 -8.02
C LEU A 27 -8.61 7.95 -7.31
N VAL A 28 -9.73 7.76 -8.00
CA VAL A 28 -11.06 8.04 -7.46
C VAL A 28 -11.36 7.13 -6.27
N ASP A 29 -11.03 5.86 -6.37
CA ASP A 29 -11.23 4.89 -5.28
C ASP A 29 -10.36 5.21 -4.06
N GLU A 30 -9.09 5.55 -4.26
CA GLU A 30 -8.18 6.00 -3.18
C GLU A 30 -8.72 7.29 -2.53
N PHE A 31 -9.19 8.26 -3.33
CA PHE A 31 -9.76 9.51 -2.83
C PHE A 31 -11.08 9.31 -2.07
N LEU A 32 -12.02 8.56 -2.65
CA LEU A 32 -13.29 8.25 -2.00
C LEU A 32 -13.10 7.48 -0.70
N SER A 33 -12.13 6.61 -0.70
CA SER A 33 -11.71 5.83 0.43
C SER A 33 -11.12 6.73 1.55
N PHE A 34 -10.28 7.70 1.19
CA PHE A 34 -9.77 8.72 2.09
C PHE A 34 -10.90 9.62 2.63
N ALA A 35 -11.82 10.05 1.76
CA ALA A 35 -12.90 10.98 2.11
C ALA A 35 -13.99 10.35 2.98
N ARG A 36 -14.28 9.04 2.81
CA ARG A 36 -15.30 8.34 3.61
C ARG A 36 -14.86 8.09 5.04
N GLY A 37 -13.56 8.09 5.31
CA GLY A 37 -12.97 7.74 6.61
C GLY A 37 -13.49 6.37 7.10
N ASP A 38 -12.66 5.59 7.74
CA ASP A 38 -13.07 4.31 8.35
C ASP A 38 -13.94 4.51 9.63
N ALA A 39 -14.50 5.72 9.79
CA ALA A 39 -15.22 6.14 10.98
C ALA A 39 -16.57 5.44 11.20
N MET A 40 -17.10 4.74 10.19
CA MET A 40 -18.37 4.02 10.29
C MET A 40 -18.21 2.50 10.54
N GLU A 41 -17.00 1.95 10.43
CA GLU A 41 -16.77 0.55 10.74
C GLU A 41 -16.61 0.35 12.25
N GLU A 42 -17.40 -0.52 12.83
CA GLU A 42 -17.29 -0.87 14.25
C GLU A 42 -16.11 -1.82 14.47
N ALA A 43 -15.42 -1.65 15.61
CA ALA A 43 -14.37 -2.57 15.99
C ALA A 43 -14.98 -3.89 16.49
N GLU A 44 -14.44 -4.99 16.02
CA GLU A 44 -14.86 -6.34 16.41
C GLU A 44 -13.66 -7.21 16.81
N ASN A 45 -13.95 -8.35 17.46
CA ASN A 45 -12.91 -9.32 17.80
C ASN A 45 -12.47 -10.06 16.54
N VAL A 46 -11.26 -9.78 16.08
CA VAL A 46 -10.67 -10.35 14.87
C VAL A 46 -9.43 -11.16 15.23
N ASP A 47 -9.24 -12.31 14.60
CA ASP A 47 -7.93 -12.98 14.57
C ASP A 47 -6.99 -12.20 13.64
N PRO A 48 -5.98 -11.49 14.17
CA PRO A 48 -5.12 -10.65 13.33
C PRO A 48 -4.18 -11.47 12.45
N THR A 49 -3.86 -12.70 12.83
CA THR A 49 -3.05 -13.62 12.02
C THR A 49 -3.82 -14.10 10.81
N ALA A 50 -5.08 -14.51 11.00
CA ALA A 50 -5.95 -14.92 9.90
C ALA A 50 -6.21 -13.75 8.93
N LEU A 51 -6.44 -12.54 9.44
CA LEU A 51 -6.62 -11.34 8.63
C LEU A 51 -5.38 -11.05 7.79
N LEU A 52 -4.19 -11.06 8.40
CA LEU A 52 -2.93 -10.82 7.70
C LEU A 52 -2.66 -11.86 6.62
N HIS A 53 -2.90 -13.14 6.95
CA HIS A 53 -2.77 -14.24 6.01
C HIS A 53 -3.70 -14.05 4.80
N HIS A 54 -4.94 -13.63 5.03
CA HIS A 54 -5.90 -13.37 3.95
C HIS A 54 -5.39 -12.26 3.00
N VAL A 55 -4.86 -11.17 3.54
CA VAL A 55 -4.30 -10.05 2.75
C VAL A 55 -3.11 -10.52 1.92
N VAL A 56 -2.19 -11.27 2.52
CA VAL A 56 -1.01 -11.82 1.81
C VAL A 56 -1.43 -12.77 0.68
N GLU A 57 -2.39 -13.66 0.93
CA GLU A 57 -2.89 -14.57 -0.11
C GLU A 57 -3.57 -13.82 -1.26
N ASN A 58 -4.29 -12.73 -0.98
CA ASN A 58 -4.86 -11.89 -2.03
C ASN A 58 -3.76 -11.20 -2.87
N ALA A 59 -2.73 -10.68 -2.22
CA ALA A 59 -1.58 -10.11 -2.92
C ALA A 59 -0.89 -11.12 -3.84
N ARG A 60 -0.69 -12.36 -3.36
CA ARG A 60 -0.14 -13.47 -4.15
C ARG A 60 -0.99 -13.85 -5.35
N ARG A 61 -2.32 -13.87 -5.20
CA ARG A 61 -3.26 -14.13 -6.32
C ARG A 61 -3.17 -13.07 -7.41
N LEU A 62 -2.82 -11.84 -7.05
CA LEU A 62 -2.54 -10.75 -7.98
C LEU A 62 -1.13 -10.82 -8.60
N GLY A 63 -0.37 -11.89 -8.33
CA GLY A 63 0.96 -12.11 -8.86
C GLY A 63 2.08 -11.37 -8.11
N GLN A 64 1.80 -10.82 -6.93
CA GLN A 64 2.79 -10.10 -6.12
C GLN A 64 3.66 -11.08 -5.35
N GLN A 65 4.98 -10.80 -5.29
CA GLN A 65 5.95 -11.60 -4.54
C GLN A 65 5.97 -11.18 -3.07
N VAL A 66 5.08 -11.77 -2.27
CA VAL A 66 4.95 -11.48 -0.84
C VAL A 66 5.11 -12.75 -0.04
N THR A 67 5.99 -12.73 0.94
CA THR A 67 6.20 -13.80 1.91
C THR A 67 5.52 -13.48 3.24
N PHE A 68 5.01 -14.53 3.89
CA PHE A 68 4.48 -14.43 5.24
C PHE A 68 5.51 -15.07 6.18
N ALA A 69 6.13 -14.26 7.04
CA ALA A 69 7.06 -14.75 8.04
C ALA A 69 6.33 -15.31 9.27
N PRO A 70 6.98 -16.17 10.05
CA PRO A 70 6.44 -16.61 11.33
C PRO A 70 6.06 -15.42 12.20
N SER A 71 4.90 -15.51 12.83
CA SER A 71 4.31 -14.43 13.61
C SER A 71 3.99 -14.91 15.01
N ASP A 72 3.97 -13.96 15.95
CA ASP A 72 3.48 -14.25 17.29
C ASP A 72 1.99 -14.60 17.24
N ALA A 73 1.60 -15.60 18.00
CA ALA A 73 0.21 -15.98 18.11
C ALA A 73 -0.54 -14.99 19.02
N LEU A 74 -1.64 -14.46 18.52
CA LEU A 74 -2.61 -13.72 19.31
C LEU A 74 -3.99 -14.24 18.92
N ASP A 75 -4.79 -14.64 19.91
CA ASP A 75 -6.10 -15.23 19.63
C ASP A 75 -7.03 -14.24 18.95
N THR A 76 -7.21 -13.05 19.54
CA THR A 76 -8.07 -12.00 18.98
C THR A 76 -7.61 -10.61 19.41
N ALA A 77 -7.95 -9.62 18.60
CA ALA A 77 -7.79 -8.20 18.88
C ALA A 77 -9.02 -7.40 18.46
N GLN A 78 -9.31 -6.31 19.15
CA GLN A 78 -10.37 -5.36 18.76
C GLN A 78 -9.86 -4.50 17.60
N LEU A 79 -10.30 -4.82 16.40
CA LEU A 79 -9.88 -4.19 15.15
C LEU A 79 -11.10 -3.87 14.28
N ARG A 80 -10.93 -2.92 13.39
CA ARG A 80 -11.81 -2.70 12.23
C ARG A 80 -11.20 -3.44 11.03
N PRO A 81 -11.71 -4.63 10.67
CA PRO A 81 -11.02 -5.52 9.75
C PRO A 81 -10.86 -4.96 8.35
N GLN A 82 -11.85 -4.22 7.82
CA GLN A 82 -11.74 -3.61 6.49
C GLN A 82 -10.71 -2.47 6.49
N ALA A 83 -10.69 -1.65 7.54
CA ALA A 83 -9.70 -0.60 7.70
C ALA A 83 -8.27 -1.17 7.78
N ILE A 84 -8.03 -2.19 8.60
CA ILE A 84 -6.71 -2.83 8.71
C ILE A 84 -6.30 -3.50 7.39
N THR A 85 -7.22 -4.23 6.74
CA THR A 85 -6.98 -4.84 5.42
C THR A 85 -6.48 -3.78 4.44
N ARG A 86 -7.17 -2.67 4.36
CA ARG A 86 -6.83 -1.55 3.48
C ARG A 86 -5.48 -0.90 3.82
N ALA A 87 -5.17 -0.72 5.11
CA ALA A 87 -3.86 -0.24 5.52
C ALA A 87 -2.75 -1.17 5.04
N LEU A 88 -2.91 -2.48 5.23
CA LEU A 88 -1.96 -3.50 4.79
C LEU A 88 -1.82 -3.55 3.26
N GLU A 89 -2.92 -3.49 2.52
CA GLU A 89 -2.89 -3.45 1.05
C GLU A 89 -2.13 -2.22 0.54
N ASN A 90 -2.29 -1.06 1.17
CA ASN A 90 -1.54 0.15 0.85
C ASN A 90 -0.04 -0.01 1.13
N LEU A 91 0.34 -0.61 2.26
CA LEU A 91 1.73 -0.85 2.62
C LEU A 91 2.37 -1.88 1.69
N ILE A 92 1.71 -3.02 1.48
CA ILE A 92 2.20 -4.09 0.59
C ILE A 92 2.30 -3.57 -0.85
N GLY A 93 1.27 -2.86 -1.33
CA GLY A 93 1.28 -2.29 -2.67
C GLY A 93 2.38 -1.23 -2.87
N ASN A 94 2.74 -0.50 -1.81
CA ASN A 94 3.90 0.39 -1.84
C ASN A 94 5.21 -0.41 -1.90
N ALA A 95 5.40 -1.40 -1.03
CA ALA A 95 6.58 -2.25 -0.97
C ALA A 95 6.84 -2.96 -2.32
N VAL A 96 5.84 -3.67 -2.85
CA VAL A 96 5.93 -4.40 -4.15
C VAL A 96 6.27 -3.48 -5.33
N ARG A 97 5.90 -2.21 -5.25
CA ARG A 97 6.23 -1.24 -6.33
C ARG A 97 7.69 -0.85 -6.36
N HIS A 98 8.35 -0.90 -5.21
CA HIS A 98 9.72 -0.38 -5.03
C HIS A 98 10.75 -1.48 -4.75
N ALA A 99 10.34 -2.71 -4.47
CA ALA A 99 11.18 -3.84 -4.09
C ALA A 99 10.93 -5.08 -4.95
N GLU A 100 11.84 -6.04 -4.89
CA GLU A 100 11.68 -7.36 -5.50
C GLU A 100 11.11 -8.37 -4.51
N HIS A 101 11.44 -8.23 -3.22
CA HIS A 101 10.97 -9.10 -2.16
C HIS A 101 10.28 -8.29 -1.08
N VAL A 102 9.13 -8.78 -0.67
CA VAL A 102 8.35 -8.19 0.42
C VAL A 102 8.05 -9.31 1.43
N GLU A 103 8.33 -9.03 2.68
CA GLU A 103 8.00 -9.91 3.79
C GLU A 103 7.00 -9.24 4.72
N VAL A 104 6.02 -10.02 5.18
CA VAL A 104 4.98 -9.51 6.08
C VAL A 104 4.93 -10.38 7.32
N SER A 105 4.94 -9.76 8.50
CA SER A 105 4.90 -10.45 9.79
C SER A 105 4.01 -9.75 10.79
N LEU A 106 3.72 -10.44 11.89
CA LEU A 106 2.93 -9.95 13.01
C LEU A 106 3.72 -10.15 14.29
N GLN A 107 3.82 -9.09 15.09
CA GLN A 107 4.33 -9.16 16.45
C GLN A 107 3.24 -8.76 17.43
N ALA A 108 3.06 -9.54 18.46
CA ALA A 108 2.06 -9.31 19.49
C ALA A 108 2.66 -9.38 20.88
N SER A 109 2.17 -8.51 21.75
CA SER A 109 2.44 -8.53 23.20
C SER A 109 1.15 -8.16 23.93
N ASP A 110 1.14 -8.22 25.24
CA ASP A 110 -0.03 -7.89 26.09
C ASP A 110 -0.61 -6.48 25.82
N ARG A 111 0.17 -5.59 25.20
CA ARG A 111 -0.21 -4.17 25.04
C ARG A 111 -0.11 -3.66 23.61
N VAL A 112 0.57 -4.37 22.73
CA VAL A 112 0.89 -3.89 21.38
C VAL A 112 0.71 -4.99 20.39
N LEU A 113 -0.05 -4.71 19.35
CA LEU A 113 -0.13 -5.48 18.12
C LEU A 113 0.58 -4.68 17.01
N ARG A 114 1.52 -5.32 16.32
CA ARG A 114 2.31 -4.69 15.28
C ARG A 114 2.28 -5.53 14.02
N PHE A 115 1.72 -4.97 12.96
CA PHE A 115 1.87 -5.47 11.60
C PHE A 115 3.14 -4.88 11.00
N ILE A 116 3.98 -5.72 10.41
CA ILE A 116 5.28 -5.34 9.87
C ILE A 116 5.27 -5.71 8.40
N VAL A 117 5.65 -4.75 7.55
CA VAL A 117 5.90 -4.97 6.12
C VAL A 117 7.32 -4.52 5.85
N GLU A 118 8.17 -5.45 5.48
CA GLU A 118 9.57 -5.24 5.16
C GLU A 118 9.80 -5.46 3.67
N ASP A 119 10.67 -4.67 3.09
CA ASP A 119 11.00 -4.73 1.68
C ASP A 119 12.51 -4.52 1.46
N ASP A 120 13.03 -5.08 0.37
CA ASP A 120 14.43 -4.94 -0.05
C ASP A 120 14.65 -3.75 -1.00
N GLY A 121 13.72 -2.82 -1.03
CA GLY A 121 13.78 -1.63 -1.86
C GLY A 121 14.83 -0.61 -1.39
N PRO A 122 14.92 0.53 -2.08
CA PRO A 122 15.92 1.57 -1.77
C PRO A 122 15.68 2.28 -0.44
N GLY A 123 14.55 2.00 0.23
CA GLY A 123 14.15 2.63 1.48
C GLY A 123 13.83 4.12 1.35
N ILE A 124 13.47 4.72 2.49
CA ILE A 124 13.17 6.15 2.59
C ILE A 124 14.16 6.79 3.57
N ALA A 125 14.89 7.80 3.10
CA ALA A 125 15.86 8.54 3.90
C ALA A 125 15.21 9.12 5.16
N LYS A 126 15.91 9.09 6.29
CA LYS A 126 15.34 9.45 7.62
C LYS A 126 14.73 10.85 7.65
N ASP A 127 15.36 11.80 7.00
CA ASP A 127 14.93 13.20 6.89
C ASP A 127 13.70 13.41 6.00
N ARG A 128 13.34 12.38 5.20
CA ARG A 128 12.18 12.44 4.30
C ARG A 128 11.01 11.56 4.73
N ARG A 129 11.12 10.83 5.85
CA ARG A 129 10.08 9.92 6.32
C ARG A 129 8.79 10.63 6.69
N ASP A 130 8.88 11.79 7.31
CA ASP A 130 7.70 12.59 7.65
C ASP A 130 7.02 13.12 6.39
N GLU A 131 7.79 13.59 5.40
CA GLU A 131 7.27 13.99 4.09
C GLU A 131 6.56 12.84 3.36
N ALA A 132 7.07 11.60 3.47
CA ALA A 132 6.47 10.42 2.86
C ALA A 132 5.07 10.08 3.41
N LEU A 133 4.76 10.52 4.62
CA LEU A 133 3.45 10.31 5.25
C LEU A 133 2.44 11.42 4.91
N GLU A 134 2.88 12.53 4.27
CA GLU A 134 1.97 13.58 3.85
C GLU A 134 1.13 13.14 2.64
N PRO A 135 -0.18 13.45 2.62
CA PRO A 135 -1.02 13.15 1.47
C PRO A 135 -0.49 13.80 0.19
N PHE A 136 -0.59 13.05 -0.94
CA PHE A 136 -0.18 13.50 -2.28
C PHE A 136 1.32 13.74 -2.46
N LYS A 137 2.15 13.40 -1.47
CA LYS A 137 3.60 13.49 -1.59
C LYS A 137 4.17 12.24 -2.25
N ARG A 138 5.05 12.49 -3.22
CA ARG A 138 5.82 11.45 -3.92
C ARG A 138 7.30 11.82 -3.83
N LEU A 139 8.08 10.91 -3.23
CA LEU A 139 9.52 11.14 -3.04
C LEU A 139 10.31 10.95 -4.34
N ASP A 140 9.77 10.18 -5.29
CA ASP A 140 10.44 9.81 -6.56
C ASP A 140 9.79 10.46 -7.79
N ALA A 141 9.59 11.77 -7.79
CA ALA A 141 9.05 12.50 -8.96
C ALA A 141 9.90 12.36 -10.25
N ALA A 142 11.10 11.78 -10.18
CA ALA A 142 12.09 11.75 -11.26
C ALA A 142 12.33 10.36 -11.91
N ARG A 143 11.80 9.25 -11.38
CA ARG A 143 12.03 7.90 -11.91
C ARG A 143 10.78 7.29 -12.53
N ASN A 144 10.73 7.33 -13.87
CA ASN A 144 9.82 6.61 -14.76
C ASN A 144 8.31 6.88 -14.58
N PRO A 145 7.72 7.81 -15.35
CA PRO A 145 6.26 8.00 -15.40
C PRO A 145 5.50 6.75 -15.89
N ASN A 146 6.19 5.79 -16.53
CA ASN A 146 5.60 4.58 -17.09
C ASN A 146 5.50 3.38 -16.11
N LYS A 147 6.00 3.49 -14.88
CA LYS A 147 5.81 2.47 -13.83
C LYS A 147 4.68 2.89 -12.89
N GLY A 148 3.43 2.93 -13.37
CA GLY A 148 2.19 3.02 -12.59
C GLY A 148 2.31 3.72 -11.22
N GLY A 149 2.68 5.01 -11.22
CA GLY A 149 2.97 5.73 -9.98
C GLY A 149 1.68 5.97 -9.17
N GLY A 150 1.62 5.50 -7.94
CA GLY A 150 0.53 5.81 -7.01
C GLY A 150 0.40 7.32 -6.78
N VAL A 151 -0.77 7.74 -6.32
CA VAL A 151 -1.14 9.14 -6.09
C VAL A 151 -0.40 9.78 -4.91
N GLY A 152 0.32 8.98 -4.12
CA GLY A 152 0.94 9.44 -2.87
C GLY A 152 -0.03 9.48 -1.70
N LEU A 153 -1.10 8.68 -1.74
CA LEU A 153 -2.07 8.57 -0.66
C LEU A 153 -1.90 7.31 0.19
N GLY A 154 -1.24 6.25 -0.32
CA GLY A 154 -1.22 4.95 0.36
C GLY A 154 -0.63 5.00 1.77
N LEU A 155 0.53 5.65 1.95
CA LEU A 155 1.17 5.76 3.27
C LEU A 155 0.38 6.67 4.23
N SER A 156 -0.20 7.76 3.73
CA SER A 156 -1.04 8.64 4.56
C SER A 156 -2.33 7.95 5.02
N ILE A 157 -2.99 7.17 4.14
CA ILE A 157 -4.15 6.35 4.49
C ILE A 157 -3.79 5.33 5.57
N ALA A 158 -2.70 4.58 5.39
CA ALA A 158 -2.25 3.61 6.39
C ALA A 158 -1.92 4.30 7.74
N SER A 159 -1.33 5.49 7.70
CA SER A 159 -1.04 6.30 8.89
C SER A 159 -2.31 6.74 9.61
N ASP A 160 -3.32 7.20 8.88
CA ASP A 160 -4.60 7.63 9.45
C ASP A 160 -5.37 6.45 10.07
N ILE A 161 -5.36 5.30 9.40
CA ILE A 161 -5.95 4.06 9.93
C ILE A 161 -5.24 3.64 11.22
N ALA A 162 -3.91 3.64 11.25
CA ALA A 162 -3.16 3.32 12.46
C ALA A 162 -3.52 4.27 13.61
N ARG A 163 -3.56 5.57 13.35
CA ARG A 163 -3.96 6.59 14.34
C ARG A 163 -5.39 6.40 14.85
N SER A 164 -6.31 6.07 13.98
CA SER A 164 -7.72 5.85 14.35
C SER A 164 -7.93 4.57 15.19
N HIS A 165 -6.94 3.66 15.22
CA HIS A 165 -6.86 2.52 16.14
C HIS A 165 -6.03 2.81 17.41
N GLY A 166 -5.64 4.07 17.64
CA GLY A 166 -4.81 4.46 18.80
C GLY A 166 -3.33 4.11 18.65
N GLY A 167 -2.90 3.71 17.45
CA GLY A 167 -1.53 3.36 17.12
C GLY A 167 -0.81 4.40 16.28
N ALA A 168 0.24 3.99 15.60
CA ALA A 168 1.01 4.83 14.68
C ALA A 168 1.67 3.98 13.59
N LEU A 169 1.76 4.52 12.37
CA LEU A 169 2.64 4.01 11.33
C LEU A 169 4.07 4.54 11.57
N ARG A 170 5.05 3.67 11.49
CA ARG A 170 6.47 4.01 11.59
C ARG A 170 7.22 3.47 10.39
N LEU A 171 8.02 4.33 9.76
CA LEU A 171 8.93 3.95 8.70
C LEU A 171 10.31 3.67 9.31
N GLY A 172 10.82 2.47 9.08
CA GLY A 172 12.10 1.97 9.61
C GLY A 172 13.11 1.66 8.49
N GLU A 173 14.20 1.01 8.88
CA GLU A 173 15.12 0.31 7.99
C GLU A 173 14.84 -1.19 8.18
N SER A 174 14.79 -1.97 7.09
CA SER A 174 14.78 -3.43 7.16
C SER A 174 16.10 -3.93 7.74
N GLU A 175 16.05 -4.97 8.56
CA GLU A 175 17.25 -5.63 9.10
C GLU A 175 17.91 -6.57 8.09
#